data_7b29be54ad955efb74f5daa41941f80f
#
_entry.id   7b29be54ad955efb74f5daa41941f80f
#
_cell.length_a   1.000
_cell.length_b   1.000
_cell.length_c   1.000
_cell.angle_alpha   90.00
_cell.angle_beta   90.00
_cell.angle_gamma   90.00
#
_symmetry.space_group_name_H-M   'P 1'
#
loop_
_entity.id
_entity.type
_entity.pdbx_description
1 polymer ?
#
loop_
_entity_poly.entity_id
_entity_poly.type
_entity_poly.pdbx_seq_one_letter_code
_entity_poly.pdbx_strand_id
1 'polypeptide(L)'
;GKELSEEDYEFIRNFGQQLDSIVTGVEAEGKETTLVADVHTDANPPMEVLEEGVGYVDLILVAYMVPDGRIILGAGPTLSYYEFKQPVSERLNNEQWKEMLEQGQQPPRPKWIDNFYVG
;
A
#
# COMPACT_ATOMS: atom_id res chain seq x y z
N GLY A 1 24.83 5.66 -24.03
CA GLY A 1 23.76 6.41 -23.39
C GLY A 1 24.07 7.87 -23.43
N LYS A 2 23.07 8.70 -23.57
CA LYS A 2 23.23 10.16 -23.52
C LYS A 2 23.37 10.57 -22.05
N GLU A 3 24.37 11.41 -21.75
CA GLU A 3 24.52 11.95 -20.41
C GLU A 3 23.33 12.85 -20.06
N LEU A 4 22.85 12.79 -18.82
CA LEU A 4 21.74 13.60 -18.35
C LEU A 4 22.15 15.08 -18.29
N SER A 5 21.24 15.98 -18.64
CA SER A 5 21.46 17.43 -18.49
C SER A 5 21.35 17.88 -17.03
N GLU A 6 21.84 19.05 -16.69
CA GLU A 6 21.64 19.64 -15.36
C GLU A 6 20.14 19.79 -15.01
N GLU A 7 19.30 20.11 -16.00
CA GLU A 7 17.85 20.19 -15.84
C GLU A 7 17.24 18.83 -15.48
N ASP A 8 17.74 17.74 -16.08
CA ASP A 8 17.32 16.38 -15.75
C ASP A 8 17.70 16.01 -14.30
N TYR A 9 18.90 16.39 -13.86
CA TYR A 9 19.34 16.18 -12.48
C TYR A 9 18.54 17.00 -11.48
N GLU A 10 18.23 18.27 -11.79
CA GLU A 10 17.35 19.10 -10.96
C GLU A 10 15.94 18.53 -10.86
N PHE A 11 15.38 18.07 -11.99
CA PHE A 11 14.08 17.40 -12.01
C PHE A 11 14.05 16.18 -11.12
N ILE A 12 15.04 15.28 -11.24
CA ILE A 12 15.15 14.06 -10.42
C ILE A 12 15.26 14.41 -8.93
N ARG A 13 16.06 15.42 -8.59
CA ARG A 13 16.25 15.87 -7.21
C ARG A 13 14.96 16.44 -6.61
N ASN A 14 14.30 17.32 -7.37
CA ASN A 14 13.03 17.93 -6.94
C ASN A 14 11.90 16.90 -6.84
N PHE A 15 11.87 15.93 -7.75
CA PHE A 15 10.91 14.82 -7.73
C PHE A 15 11.08 13.97 -6.47
N GLY A 16 12.30 13.60 -6.11
CA GLY A 16 12.60 12.88 -4.87
C GLY A 16 12.13 13.64 -3.62
N GLN A 17 12.37 14.96 -3.55
CA GLN A 17 11.90 15.77 -2.43
C GLN A 17 10.38 15.89 -2.37
N GLN A 18 9.70 15.97 -3.51
CA GLN A 18 8.24 15.97 -3.56
C GLN A 18 7.65 14.64 -3.09
N LEU A 19 8.25 13.51 -3.50
CA LEU A 19 7.86 12.18 -3.02
C LEU A 19 8.02 12.04 -1.50
N ASP A 20 9.16 12.48 -0.97
CA ASP A 20 9.44 12.46 0.46
C ASP A 20 8.41 13.29 1.25
N SER A 21 8.06 14.48 0.75
CA SER A 21 7.04 15.33 1.37
C SER A 21 5.63 14.71 1.34
N ILE A 22 5.28 13.98 0.27
CA ILE A 22 4.00 13.26 0.16
C ILE A 22 3.95 12.13 1.19
N VAL A 23 4.98 11.30 1.26
CA VAL A 23 5.06 10.16 2.21
C VAL A 23 5.04 10.68 3.65
N THR A 24 5.86 11.69 3.96
CA THR A 24 5.94 12.25 5.33
C THR A 24 4.63 12.91 5.77
N GLY A 25 3.94 13.60 4.86
CA GLY A 25 2.65 14.25 5.14
C GLY A 25 1.52 13.27 5.41
N VAL A 26 1.54 12.11 4.75
CA VAL A 26 0.47 11.10 4.86
C VAL A 26 0.73 10.08 5.96
N GLU A 27 1.98 9.80 6.35
CA GLU A 27 2.29 8.85 7.42
C GLU A 27 1.57 9.18 8.76
N ALA A 28 1.39 10.44 9.08
CA ALA A 28 0.71 10.85 10.30
C ALA A 28 -0.81 10.60 10.25
N GLU A 29 -1.44 10.85 9.09
CA GLU A 29 -2.87 10.63 8.88
C GLU A 29 -3.18 9.15 8.54
N GLY A 30 -2.26 8.45 7.87
CA GLY A 30 -2.40 7.05 7.50
C GLY A 30 -2.53 6.09 8.68
N LYS A 31 -1.95 6.44 9.83
CA LYS A 31 -2.07 5.65 11.07
C LYS A 31 -3.48 5.63 11.64
N GLU A 32 -4.31 6.61 11.30
CA GLU A 32 -5.69 6.70 11.77
C GLU A 32 -6.67 5.90 10.89
N THR A 33 -6.25 5.48 9.69
CA THR A 33 -7.11 4.80 8.71
C THR A 33 -6.94 3.29 8.66
N THR A 34 -6.36 2.68 9.68
CA THR A 34 -6.22 1.22 9.79
C THR A 34 -7.57 0.58 10.02
N LEU A 35 -8.03 -0.21 9.03
CA LEU A 35 -9.32 -0.90 9.07
C LEU A 35 -9.14 -2.37 8.69
N VAL A 36 -9.92 -3.24 9.30
CA VAL A 36 -10.07 -4.63 8.90
C VAL A 36 -11.56 -4.98 8.84
N ALA A 37 -11.94 -5.81 7.89
CA ALA A 37 -13.33 -6.25 7.72
C ALA A 37 -13.42 -7.73 7.37
N ASP A 38 -14.40 -8.41 7.96
CA ASP A 38 -14.81 -9.75 7.55
C ASP A 38 -15.50 -9.63 6.19
N VAL A 39 -14.95 -10.25 5.16
CA VAL A 39 -15.52 -10.27 3.81
C VAL A 39 -16.39 -11.51 3.61
N HIS A 40 -15.94 -12.65 4.14
CA HIS A 40 -16.66 -13.91 4.05
C HIS A 40 -16.36 -14.79 5.26
N THR A 41 -17.42 -15.40 5.81
CA THR A 41 -17.30 -16.41 6.88
C THR A 41 -17.76 -17.75 6.35
N ASP A 42 -16.88 -18.76 6.35
CA ASP A 42 -17.26 -20.14 6.09
C ASP A 42 -17.65 -20.82 7.40
N ALA A 43 -18.92 -21.24 7.49
CA ALA A 43 -19.45 -21.93 8.65
C ALA A 43 -19.16 -23.45 8.65
N ASN A 44 -18.59 -23.98 7.56
CA ASN A 44 -18.19 -25.38 7.49
C ASN A 44 -16.82 -25.59 8.15
N PRO A 45 -16.55 -26.75 8.75
CA PRO A 45 -15.21 -27.04 9.26
C PRO A 45 -14.14 -26.92 8.16
N PRO A 46 -13.00 -26.21 8.43
CA PRO A 46 -12.49 -25.77 9.75
C PRO A 46 -13.07 -24.47 10.32
N MET A 47 -14.08 -23.83 9.72
CA MET A 47 -14.68 -22.56 10.13
C MET A 47 -13.69 -21.41 10.08
N GLU A 48 -13.50 -20.87 8.89
CA GLU A 48 -12.58 -19.77 8.60
C GLU A 48 -13.33 -18.48 8.26
N VAL A 49 -12.70 -17.37 8.54
CA VAL A 49 -13.10 -16.04 8.05
C VAL A 49 -12.04 -15.51 7.08
N LEU A 50 -12.51 -14.97 5.95
CA LEU A 50 -11.68 -14.17 5.05
C LEU A 50 -11.79 -12.72 5.52
N GLU A 51 -10.66 -12.15 5.85
CA GLU A 51 -10.53 -10.75 6.25
C GLU A 51 -9.72 -9.97 5.22
N GLU A 52 -10.14 -8.73 4.98
CA GLU A 52 -9.40 -7.74 4.22
C GLU A 52 -9.01 -6.59 5.13
N GLY A 53 -7.73 -6.22 5.10
CA GLY A 53 -7.18 -5.15 5.91
C GLY A 53 -6.49 -4.08 5.07
N VAL A 54 -6.64 -2.83 5.49
CA VAL A 54 -5.86 -1.70 5.00
C VAL A 54 -5.10 -1.06 6.14
N GLY A 55 -3.95 -0.48 5.84
CA GLY A 55 -3.09 0.06 6.89
C GLY A 55 -2.25 1.22 6.39
N TYR A 56 -0.97 1.21 6.74
CA TYR A 56 -0.04 2.27 6.40
C TYR A 56 -0.05 2.62 4.91
N VAL A 57 0.37 3.85 4.62
CA VAL A 57 0.39 4.42 3.28
C VAL A 57 1.62 3.93 2.52
N ASP A 58 1.36 3.43 1.32
CA ASP A 58 2.37 3.19 0.30
C ASP A 58 2.40 4.35 -0.69
N LEU A 59 3.51 4.49 -1.41
CA LEU A 59 3.62 5.38 -2.55
C LEU A 59 3.30 4.60 -3.83
N ILE A 60 2.31 5.06 -4.59
CA ILE A 60 2.03 4.53 -5.92
C ILE A 60 2.64 5.43 -7.00
N LEU A 61 3.36 4.81 -7.95
CA LEU A 61 3.87 5.44 -9.16
C LEU A 61 3.16 4.83 -10.37
N VAL A 62 2.54 5.68 -11.17
CA VAL A 62 1.82 5.24 -12.38
C VAL A 62 2.40 5.94 -13.60
N ALA A 63 2.94 5.15 -14.54
CA ALA A 63 3.32 5.64 -15.86
C ALA A 63 2.14 5.44 -16.82
N TYR A 64 1.69 6.50 -17.47
CA TYR A 64 0.62 6.42 -18.45
C TYR A 64 0.93 7.23 -19.71
N MET A 65 0.47 6.72 -20.85
CA MET A 65 0.67 7.35 -22.14
C MET A 65 -0.50 8.29 -22.45
N VAL A 66 -0.18 9.54 -22.76
CA VAL A 66 -1.17 10.52 -23.22
C VAL A 66 -1.37 10.44 -24.73
N PRO A 67 -2.48 10.98 -25.30
CA PRO A 67 -2.81 10.83 -26.73
C PRO A 67 -1.76 11.32 -27.71
N ASP A 68 -0.88 12.21 -27.31
CA ASP A 68 0.24 12.72 -28.15
C ASP A 68 1.50 11.81 -28.09
N GLY A 69 1.42 10.66 -27.43
CA GLY A 69 2.48 9.66 -27.33
C GLY A 69 3.49 9.90 -26.23
N ARG A 70 3.36 10.96 -25.43
CA ARG A 70 4.21 11.19 -24.26
C ARG A 70 3.82 10.28 -23.11
N ILE A 71 4.82 9.88 -22.32
CA ILE A 71 4.60 9.17 -21.04
C ILE A 71 4.64 10.19 -19.92
N ILE A 72 3.62 10.18 -19.09
CA ILE A 72 3.54 10.99 -17.86
C ILE A 72 3.62 10.07 -16.67
N LEU A 73 4.36 10.46 -15.64
CA LEU A 73 4.42 9.80 -14.36
C LEU A 73 3.50 10.53 -13.37
N GLY A 74 2.54 9.78 -12.81
CA GLY A 74 1.78 10.19 -11.66
C GLY A 74 2.33 9.55 -10.39
N ALA A 75 2.35 10.28 -9.30
CA ALA A 75 2.73 9.78 -8.00
C ALA A 75 1.68 10.19 -6.97
N GLY A 76 1.38 9.31 -6.02
CA GLY A 76 0.43 9.61 -4.96
C GLY A 76 0.42 8.56 -3.87
N PRO A 77 -0.27 8.86 -2.75
CA PRO A 77 -0.45 7.90 -1.67
C PRO A 77 -1.50 6.85 -2.04
N THR A 78 -1.32 5.64 -1.55
CA THR A 78 -2.33 4.58 -1.54
C THR A 78 -2.27 3.85 -0.20
N LEU A 79 -3.36 3.23 0.23
CA LEU A 79 -3.33 2.40 1.42
C LEU A 79 -2.72 1.04 1.09
N SER A 80 -1.95 0.49 2.01
CA SER A 80 -1.51 -0.90 1.92
C SER A 80 -2.73 -1.82 1.97
N TYR A 81 -2.66 -2.96 1.27
CA TYR A 81 -3.76 -3.92 1.22
C TYR A 81 -3.29 -5.30 1.64
N TYR A 82 -4.11 -5.95 2.46
CA TYR A 82 -3.90 -7.30 2.98
C TYR A 82 -5.17 -8.11 2.83
N GLU A 83 -5.01 -9.40 2.52
CA GLU A 83 -6.08 -10.38 2.39
C GLU A 83 -5.61 -11.70 3.01
N PHE A 84 -6.32 -12.20 3.98
CA PHE A 84 -5.91 -13.39 4.71
C PHE A 84 -7.09 -14.14 5.30
N LYS A 85 -6.87 -15.43 5.56
CA LYS A 85 -7.82 -16.30 6.25
C LYS A 85 -7.31 -16.66 7.62
N GLN A 86 -8.22 -16.76 8.56
CA GLN A 86 -7.94 -17.26 9.90
C GLN A 86 -9.16 -17.94 10.51
N PRO A 87 -9.00 -18.68 11.63
CA PRO A 87 -10.13 -19.24 12.35
C PRO A 87 -11.14 -18.17 12.75
N VAL A 88 -12.42 -18.45 12.64
CA VAL A 88 -13.50 -17.53 13.04
C VAL A 88 -13.36 -17.03 14.48
N SER A 89 -12.79 -17.89 15.36
CA SER A 89 -12.51 -17.53 16.77
C SER A 89 -11.41 -16.48 16.95
N GLU A 90 -10.60 -16.24 15.89
CA GLU A 90 -9.45 -15.34 15.90
C GLU A 90 -9.65 -14.08 15.03
N ARG A 91 -10.91 -13.86 14.60
CA ARG A 91 -11.25 -12.66 13.81
C ARG A 91 -10.82 -11.39 14.51
N LEU A 92 -10.31 -10.45 13.71
CA LEU A 92 -9.77 -9.20 14.21
C LEU A 92 -10.83 -8.09 14.27
N ASN A 93 -10.67 -7.19 15.22
CA ASN A 93 -11.26 -5.86 15.17
C ASN A 93 -10.19 -4.84 14.74
N ASN A 94 -10.60 -3.60 14.50
CA ASN A 94 -9.70 -2.55 14.03
C ASN A 94 -8.54 -2.25 14.99
N GLU A 95 -8.76 -2.38 16.30
CA GLU A 95 -7.74 -2.13 17.32
C GLU A 95 -6.67 -3.21 17.29
N GLN A 96 -7.08 -4.48 17.22
CA GLN A 96 -6.17 -5.62 17.10
C GLN A 96 -5.39 -5.59 15.77
N TRP A 97 -6.06 -5.22 14.69
CA TRP A 97 -5.40 -5.05 13.39
C TRP A 97 -4.33 -3.96 13.42
N LYS A 98 -4.66 -2.80 14.00
CA LYS A 98 -3.71 -1.70 14.19
C LYS A 98 -2.51 -2.14 15.03
N GLU A 99 -2.74 -2.83 16.13
CA GLU A 99 -1.67 -3.36 16.99
C GLU A 99 -0.78 -4.35 16.23
N MET A 100 -1.35 -5.24 15.43
CA MET A 100 -0.64 -6.20 14.59
C MET A 100 0.27 -5.49 13.58
N LEU A 101 -0.21 -4.42 12.93
CA LEU A 101 0.58 -3.59 12.03
C LEU A 101 1.74 -2.88 12.76
N GLU A 102 1.48 -2.32 13.92
CA GLU A 102 2.50 -1.62 14.73
C GLU A 102 3.61 -2.55 15.21
N GLN A 103 3.30 -3.81 15.44
CA GLN A 103 4.26 -4.85 15.86
C GLN A 103 4.96 -5.53 14.68
N GLY A 104 4.59 -5.23 13.44
CA GLY A 104 5.14 -5.89 12.24
C GLY A 104 4.74 -7.36 12.13
N GLN A 105 3.58 -7.74 12.68
CA GLN A 105 3.09 -9.12 12.73
C GLN A 105 1.97 -9.40 11.72
N GLN A 106 1.66 -8.42 10.86
CA GLN A 106 0.65 -8.57 9.81
C GLN A 106 0.99 -9.73 8.85
N PRO A 107 -0.02 -10.37 8.27
CA PRO A 107 0.20 -11.38 7.24
C PRO A 107 0.92 -10.80 6.01
N PRO A 108 1.55 -11.64 5.18
CA PRO A 108 2.15 -11.19 3.94
C PRO A 108 1.09 -10.57 3.03
N ARG A 109 1.50 -9.65 2.19
CA ARG A 109 0.61 -9.09 1.15
C ARG A 109 0.17 -10.17 0.16
N PRO A 110 -0.99 -9.99 -0.50
CA PRO A 110 -1.44 -10.92 -1.53
C PRO A 110 -0.42 -11.05 -2.67
N LYS A 111 -0.18 -12.27 -3.14
CA LYS A 111 0.81 -12.56 -4.19
C LYS A 111 0.62 -11.79 -5.50
N TRP A 112 -0.60 -11.38 -5.81
CA TRP A 112 -0.86 -10.61 -7.03
C TRP A 112 -0.27 -9.19 -6.98
N ILE A 113 0.08 -8.68 -5.79
CA ILE A 113 0.78 -7.40 -5.61
C ILE A 113 2.28 -7.51 -5.95
N ASP A 114 2.89 -8.69 -5.83
CA ASP A 114 4.33 -8.92 -6.03
C ASP A 114 4.86 -8.45 -7.40
N ASN A 115 3.98 -8.38 -8.41
CA ASN A 115 4.37 -7.98 -9.77
C ASN A 115 4.67 -6.49 -9.91
N PHE A 116 4.23 -5.65 -8.98
CA PHE A 116 4.38 -4.20 -9.04
C PHE A 116 4.76 -3.56 -7.70
N TYR A 117 4.81 -4.33 -6.63
CA TYR A 117 5.27 -3.85 -5.32
C TYR A 117 6.78 -4.02 -5.20
N VAL A 118 7.44 -2.94 -4.79
CA VAL A 118 8.87 -2.90 -4.46
C VAL A 118 8.98 -2.56 -2.97
N GLY A 119 9.24 -3.58 -2.16
CA GLY A 119 9.41 -3.45 -0.70
C GLY A 119 10.86 -3.29 -0.30
#